data_91601edd8548fcb467b17ff603f51ce9
#
_entry.id   91601edd8548fcb467b17ff603f51ce9
#
_cell.length_a   1.000
_cell.length_b   1.000
_cell.length_c   1.000
_cell.angle_alpha   90.00
_cell.angle_beta   90.00
_cell.angle_gamma   90.00
#
_symmetry.space_group_name_H-M   'P 1'
#
loop_
_entity.id
_entity.type
_entity.pdbx_description
1 polymer ?
#
loop_
_entity_poly.entity_id
_entity_poly.type
_entity_poly.pdbx_seq_one_letter_code
_entity_poly.pdbx_strand_id
1 'polypeptide(L)'
;MDTTTIVAGALMFTVVVMVLVTLILLARARLVSSGDVNIEINGDPEKSITVPAGGKLLNTLADAGIYLSSACGGGGTCAQCKCQVIDGGGSMLPTEKGHFTMGEAKDHWRLSCQVAVKQDMKIEVEPEFFGVKQWECEVVSNHNVATFIKELVLKIPDGESVDFRAGGYVQLEVGPHEVHFKDFDIEERFRDDWEKFGLFDLSSKCNDTTIRAYSMANYPEEK
;
A
#
# COMPACT_ATOMS: atom_id res chain seq x y z
N MET A 1 39.13 19.21 -34.51
CA MET A 1 37.71 19.63 -34.38
C MET A 1 37.74 21.09 -34.02
N ASP A 2 37.10 21.92 -34.83
CA ASP A 2 37.13 23.38 -34.62
C ASP A 2 36.29 23.72 -33.37
N THR A 3 36.80 24.63 -32.56
CA THR A 3 36.15 25.11 -31.34
C THR A 3 34.71 25.58 -31.62
N THR A 4 34.49 26.15 -32.81
CA THR A 4 33.18 26.59 -33.30
C THR A 4 32.18 25.43 -33.43
N THR A 5 32.62 24.26 -33.92
CA THR A 5 31.77 23.06 -34.06
C THR A 5 31.39 22.49 -32.70
N ILE A 6 32.32 22.51 -31.73
CA ILE A 6 32.06 22.05 -30.36
C ILE A 6 31.05 22.97 -29.68
N VAL A 7 31.22 24.28 -29.78
CA VAL A 7 30.31 25.27 -29.20
C VAL A 7 28.92 25.19 -29.84
N ALA A 8 28.85 25.07 -31.17
CA ALA A 8 27.56 24.91 -31.87
C ALA A 8 26.86 23.62 -31.48
N GLY A 9 27.58 22.50 -31.34
CA GLY A 9 27.04 21.22 -30.88
C GLY A 9 26.51 21.29 -29.44
N ALA A 10 27.27 21.93 -28.55
CA ALA A 10 26.83 22.11 -27.16
C ALA A 10 25.56 23.00 -27.05
N LEU A 11 25.54 24.09 -27.82
CA LEU A 11 24.35 24.96 -27.87
C LEU A 11 23.12 24.21 -28.41
N MET A 12 23.29 23.50 -29.52
CA MET A 12 22.20 22.73 -30.12
C MET A 12 21.67 21.65 -29.12
N PHE A 13 22.56 20.92 -28.47
CA PHE A 13 22.19 19.94 -27.45
C PHE A 13 21.42 20.60 -26.30
N THR A 14 21.93 21.74 -25.79
CA THR A 14 21.24 22.46 -24.71
C THR A 14 19.84 22.91 -25.12
N VAL A 15 19.68 23.43 -26.33
CA VAL A 15 18.37 23.84 -26.85
C VAL A 15 17.41 22.63 -26.94
N VAL A 16 17.86 21.50 -27.47
CA VAL A 16 17.04 20.29 -27.56
C VAL A 16 16.60 19.82 -26.17
N VAL A 17 17.54 19.78 -25.22
CA VAL A 17 17.21 19.37 -23.83
C VAL A 17 16.20 20.35 -23.21
N MET A 18 16.38 21.65 -23.37
CA MET A 18 15.44 22.64 -22.84
C MET A 18 14.04 22.53 -23.45
N VAL A 19 13.96 22.28 -24.77
CA VAL A 19 12.66 22.04 -25.45
C VAL A 19 11.98 20.78 -24.89
N LEU A 20 12.72 19.67 -24.74
CA LEU A 20 12.17 18.43 -24.18
C LEU A 20 11.69 18.60 -22.73
N VAL A 21 12.49 19.25 -21.88
CA VAL A 21 12.12 19.54 -20.49
C VAL A 21 10.86 20.40 -20.45
N THR A 22 10.80 21.45 -21.28
CA THR A 22 9.61 22.32 -21.35
C THR A 22 8.37 21.54 -21.78
N LEU A 23 8.48 20.69 -22.80
CA LEU A 23 7.37 19.83 -23.25
C LEU A 23 6.91 18.88 -22.14
N ILE A 24 7.84 18.25 -21.42
CA ILE A 24 7.51 17.35 -20.29
C ILE A 24 6.81 18.15 -19.18
N LEU A 25 7.30 19.32 -18.81
CA LEU A 25 6.67 20.15 -17.78
C LEU A 25 5.27 20.62 -18.19
N LEU A 26 5.09 21.02 -19.45
CA LEU A 26 3.76 21.39 -19.98
C LEU A 26 2.81 20.20 -20.02
N ALA A 27 3.29 19.03 -20.44
CA ALA A 27 2.50 17.80 -20.43
C ALA A 27 2.12 17.43 -18.99
N ARG A 28 3.06 17.47 -18.05
CA ARG A 28 2.80 17.21 -16.63
C ARG A 28 1.76 18.18 -16.07
N ALA A 29 1.88 19.47 -16.33
CA ALA A 29 0.94 20.49 -15.86
C ALA A 29 -0.50 20.31 -16.41
N ARG A 30 -0.64 19.66 -17.59
CA ARG A 30 -1.93 19.40 -18.21
C ARG A 30 -2.52 18.02 -17.88
N LEU A 31 -1.65 17.02 -17.64
CA LEU A 31 -2.07 15.62 -17.50
C LEU A 31 -2.12 15.15 -16.05
N VAL A 32 -1.33 15.78 -15.15
CA VAL A 32 -1.34 15.42 -13.72
C VAL A 32 -2.34 16.31 -13.02
N SER A 33 -3.37 15.69 -12.45
CA SER A 33 -4.33 16.38 -11.58
C SER A 33 -3.57 16.94 -10.38
N SER A 34 -3.74 18.22 -10.13
CA SER A 34 -3.18 18.94 -8.98
C SER A 34 -4.30 19.69 -8.26
N GLY A 35 -4.21 19.75 -6.94
CA GLY A 35 -5.22 20.35 -6.09
C GLY A 35 -5.90 19.33 -5.20
N ASP A 36 -6.80 19.80 -4.38
CA ASP A 36 -7.59 18.97 -3.48
C ASP A 36 -8.83 18.45 -4.22
N VAL A 37 -9.20 17.22 -3.92
CA VAL A 37 -10.40 16.54 -4.41
C VAL A 37 -11.28 16.13 -3.23
N ASN A 38 -12.58 16.12 -3.43
CA ASN A 38 -13.54 15.69 -2.42
C ASN A 38 -13.97 14.24 -2.72
N ILE A 39 -13.91 13.39 -1.70
CA ILE A 39 -14.40 12.01 -1.76
C ILE A 39 -15.64 11.93 -0.86
N GLU A 40 -16.81 11.84 -1.48
CA GLU A 40 -18.08 11.59 -0.82
C GLU A 40 -18.20 10.10 -0.48
N ILE A 41 -18.40 9.78 0.79
CA ILE A 41 -18.43 8.40 1.28
C ILE A 41 -19.83 8.07 1.79
N ASN A 42 -20.46 7.05 1.22
CA ASN A 42 -21.80 6.55 1.59
C ASN A 42 -22.90 7.64 1.53
N GLY A 43 -22.72 8.68 0.73
CA GLY A 43 -23.66 9.80 0.67
C GLY A 43 -23.73 10.62 1.96
N ASP A 44 -22.79 10.45 2.88
CA ASP A 44 -22.76 11.09 4.18
C ASP A 44 -21.75 12.27 4.18
N PRO A 45 -22.22 13.52 4.28
CA PRO A 45 -21.33 14.67 4.31
C PRO A 45 -20.34 14.68 5.48
N GLU A 46 -20.68 14.05 6.62
CA GLU A 46 -19.80 14.00 7.79
C GLU A 46 -18.64 13.02 7.60
N LYS A 47 -18.80 12.05 6.71
CA LYS A 47 -17.74 11.09 6.35
C LYS A 47 -16.94 11.49 5.11
N SER A 48 -17.37 12.55 4.43
CA SER A 48 -16.67 13.04 3.24
C SER A 48 -15.32 13.63 3.60
N ILE A 49 -14.32 13.33 2.78
CA ILE A 49 -12.93 13.75 3.01
C ILE A 49 -12.42 14.60 1.85
N THR A 50 -11.61 15.62 2.16
CA THR A 50 -10.90 16.41 1.16
C THR A 50 -9.42 16.06 1.22
N VAL A 51 -8.85 15.63 0.10
CA VAL A 51 -7.50 15.04 0.03
C VAL A 51 -6.76 15.54 -1.22
N PRO A 52 -5.43 15.58 -1.21
CA PRO A 52 -4.66 15.90 -2.40
C PRO A 52 -4.87 14.87 -3.51
N ALA A 53 -5.03 15.35 -4.76
CA ALA A 53 -5.08 14.48 -5.91
C ALA A 53 -3.75 13.77 -6.16
N GLY A 54 -3.78 12.55 -6.72
CA GLY A 54 -2.60 11.82 -7.20
C GLY A 54 -2.31 10.49 -6.50
N GLY A 55 -2.92 10.23 -5.35
CA GLY A 55 -2.77 8.98 -4.61
C GLY A 55 -3.60 7.82 -5.19
N LYS A 56 -3.45 6.65 -4.58
CA LYS A 56 -4.35 5.51 -4.76
C LYS A 56 -5.46 5.56 -3.72
N LEU A 57 -6.70 5.24 -4.10
CA LEU A 57 -7.85 5.34 -3.21
C LEU A 57 -7.66 4.54 -1.92
N LEU A 58 -7.06 3.34 -1.97
CA LEU A 58 -6.76 2.54 -0.80
C LEU A 58 -5.92 3.29 0.24
N ASN A 59 -4.80 3.88 -0.20
CA ASN A 59 -3.89 4.61 0.69
C ASN A 59 -4.53 5.92 1.17
N THR A 60 -5.21 6.61 0.28
CA THR A 60 -5.91 7.86 0.60
C THR A 60 -6.98 7.66 1.69
N LEU A 61 -7.72 6.56 1.63
CA LEU A 61 -8.70 6.20 2.66
C LEU A 61 -8.01 5.81 3.98
N ALA A 62 -6.91 5.06 3.91
CA ALA A 62 -6.13 4.70 5.09
C ALA A 62 -5.56 5.92 5.81
N ASP A 63 -5.02 6.90 5.06
CA ASP A 63 -4.52 8.17 5.60
C ASP A 63 -5.64 8.99 6.29
N ALA A 64 -6.89 8.77 5.89
CA ALA A 64 -8.08 9.37 6.51
C ALA A 64 -8.70 8.50 7.63
N GLY A 65 -8.04 7.40 8.03
CA GLY A 65 -8.50 6.51 9.09
C GLY A 65 -9.56 5.48 8.65
N ILE A 66 -9.76 5.28 7.35
CA ILE A 66 -10.69 4.30 6.79
C ILE A 66 -9.89 3.15 6.18
N TYR A 67 -9.78 2.05 6.91
CA TYR A 67 -8.90 0.95 6.56
C TYR A 67 -9.64 -0.18 5.84
N LEU A 68 -9.51 -0.25 4.51
CA LEU A 68 -10.01 -1.38 3.74
C LEU A 68 -9.04 -2.56 3.81
N SER A 69 -9.60 -3.75 3.83
CA SER A 69 -8.81 -4.99 3.81
C SER A 69 -7.90 -5.07 2.60
N SER A 70 -6.61 -5.40 2.80
CA SER A 70 -5.66 -5.55 1.69
C SER A 70 -4.53 -6.52 2.03
N ALA A 71 -4.74 -7.82 1.86
CA ALA A 71 -3.72 -8.83 2.14
C ALA A 71 -2.48 -8.73 1.24
N CYS A 72 -2.61 -8.21 0.02
CA CYS A 72 -1.49 -8.04 -0.91
C CYS A 72 -0.75 -6.70 -0.75
N GLY A 73 -1.15 -5.85 0.21
CA GLY A 73 -0.56 -4.53 0.43
C GLY A 73 -0.74 -3.59 -0.77
N GLY A 74 -1.87 -3.67 -1.46
CA GLY A 74 -2.16 -2.79 -2.60
C GLY A 74 -1.70 -3.31 -3.97
N GLY A 75 -1.18 -4.55 -4.05
CA GLY A 75 -0.68 -5.14 -5.29
C GLY A 75 -1.75 -5.54 -6.32
N GLY A 76 -3.05 -5.44 -5.98
CA GLY A 76 -4.15 -5.76 -6.89
C GLY A 76 -4.41 -7.24 -7.12
N THR A 77 -3.90 -8.13 -6.26
CA THR A 77 -3.96 -9.58 -6.46
C THR A 77 -4.91 -10.33 -5.52
N CYS A 78 -5.20 -9.79 -4.32
CA CYS A 78 -6.03 -10.48 -3.33
C CYS A 78 -7.53 -10.16 -3.45
N ALA A 79 -7.90 -9.12 -4.17
CA ALA A 79 -9.27 -8.63 -4.35
C ALA A 79 -10.03 -8.29 -3.05
N GLN A 80 -9.34 -8.07 -1.94
CA GLN A 80 -9.98 -7.76 -0.66
C GLN A 80 -10.35 -6.27 -0.48
N CYS A 81 -9.65 -5.38 -1.18
CA CYS A 81 -9.87 -3.94 -1.11
C CYS A 81 -11.02 -3.48 -2.02
N LYS A 82 -12.08 -4.29 -2.11
CA LYS A 82 -13.26 -3.96 -2.91
C LYS A 82 -14.05 -2.81 -2.28
N CYS A 83 -14.46 -1.87 -3.08
CA CYS A 83 -15.45 -0.84 -2.75
C CYS A 83 -16.23 -0.48 -4.02
N GLN A 84 -17.40 0.12 -3.87
CA GLN A 84 -18.13 0.66 -5.01
C GLN A 84 -17.66 2.09 -5.28
N VAL A 85 -17.26 2.37 -6.51
CA VAL A 85 -16.86 3.71 -6.96
C VAL A 85 -17.91 4.19 -7.94
N ILE A 86 -18.89 4.90 -7.38
CA ILE A 86 -20.09 5.33 -8.12
C ILE A 86 -19.73 6.38 -9.17
N ASP A 87 -18.82 7.30 -8.81
CA ASP A 87 -18.34 8.34 -9.71
C ASP A 87 -16.87 8.68 -9.44
N GLY A 88 -16.19 9.26 -10.43
CA GLY A 88 -14.81 9.75 -10.30
C GLY A 88 -13.70 8.71 -10.42
N GLY A 89 -14.01 7.42 -10.44
CA GLY A 89 -13.02 6.33 -10.45
C GLY A 89 -12.39 6.00 -11.80
N GLY A 90 -12.83 6.63 -12.87
CA GLY A 90 -12.40 6.32 -14.22
C GLY A 90 -12.79 4.90 -14.69
N SER A 91 -12.21 4.44 -15.77
CA SER A 91 -12.51 3.10 -16.32
C SER A 91 -11.83 1.99 -15.54
N MET A 92 -12.48 0.82 -15.45
CA MET A 92 -11.91 -0.39 -14.85
C MET A 92 -10.66 -0.84 -15.61
N LEU A 93 -9.58 -1.05 -14.88
CA LEU A 93 -8.30 -1.47 -15.44
C LEU A 93 -8.33 -2.97 -15.84
N PRO A 94 -7.53 -3.38 -16.82
CA PRO A 94 -7.40 -4.79 -17.19
C PRO A 94 -7.01 -5.69 -16.00
N THR A 95 -6.19 -5.18 -15.06
CA THR A 95 -5.77 -5.86 -13.84
C THR A 95 -6.91 -6.12 -12.86
N GLU A 96 -7.98 -5.32 -12.91
CA GLU A 96 -9.14 -5.48 -12.04
C GLU A 96 -10.16 -6.48 -12.59
N LYS A 97 -10.28 -6.57 -13.95
CA LYS A 97 -11.34 -7.33 -14.62
C LYS A 97 -11.41 -8.79 -14.23
N GLY A 98 -10.28 -9.41 -13.87
CA GLY A 98 -10.23 -10.81 -13.45
C GLY A 98 -10.81 -11.07 -12.05
N HIS A 99 -11.07 -10.03 -11.28
CA HIS A 99 -11.54 -10.12 -9.89
C HIS A 99 -13.03 -9.83 -9.72
N PHE A 100 -13.71 -9.46 -10.80
CA PHE A 100 -15.11 -9.07 -10.77
C PHE A 100 -15.93 -9.84 -11.79
N THR A 101 -17.14 -10.19 -11.40
CA THR A 101 -18.17 -10.66 -12.29
C THR A 101 -18.71 -9.49 -13.13
N MET A 102 -19.42 -9.81 -14.22
CA MET A 102 -20.07 -8.77 -15.04
C MET A 102 -21.13 -7.98 -14.24
N GLY A 103 -21.76 -8.60 -13.23
CA GLY A 103 -22.70 -7.93 -12.34
C GLY A 103 -21.98 -6.92 -11.47
N GLU A 104 -20.95 -7.34 -10.71
CA GLU A 104 -20.16 -6.45 -9.86
C GLU A 104 -19.56 -5.27 -10.65
N ALA A 105 -19.07 -5.52 -11.86
CA ALA A 105 -18.54 -4.45 -12.73
C ALA A 105 -19.62 -3.42 -13.14
N LYS A 106 -20.89 -3.84 -13.32
CA LYS A 106 -22.01 -2.94 -13.57
C LYS A 106 -22.46 -2.19 -12.32
N ASP A 107 -22.30 -2.82 -11.15
CA ASP A 107 -22.62 -2.24 -9.86
C ASP A 107 -21.46 -1.39 -9.30
N HIS A 108 -20.56 -0.95 -10.18
CA HIS A 108 -19.44 -0.04 -9.85
C HIS A 108 -18.41 -0.58 -8.86
N TRP A 109 -18.32 -1.89 -8.66
CA TRP A 109 -17.28 -2.48 -7.83
C TRP A 109 -15.89 -2.31 -8.43
N ARG A 110 -14.95 -1.87 -7.63
CA ARG A 110 -13.56 -1.60 -8.01
C ARG A 110 -12.60 -2.09 -6.92
N LEU A 111 -11.34 -2.29 -7.29
CA LEU A 111 -10.26 -2.46 -6.32
C LEU A 111 -9.70 -1.08 -5.94
N SER A 112 -9.92 -0.63 -4.71
CA SER A 112 -9.45 0.69 -4.25
C SER A 112 -7.95 0.89 -4.45
N CYS A 113 -7.14 -0.16 -4.36
CA CYS A 113 -5.70 -0.11 -4.63
C CYS A 113 -5.35 0.13 -6.10
N GLN A 114 -6.29 -0.05 -7.04
CA GLN A 114 -6.08 0.21 -8.46
C GLN A 114 -6.69 1.55 -8.91
N VAL A 115 -7.63 2.09 -8.15
CA VAL A 115 -8.26 3.37 -8.44
C VAL A 115 -7.34 4.53 -8.07
N ALA A 116 -7.11 5.45 -9.01
CA ALA A 116 -6.35 6.67 -8.76
C ALA A 116 -7.28 7.84 -8.42
N VAL A 117 -6.97 8.55 -7.36
CA VAL A 117 -7.70 9.75 -6.91
C VAL A 117 -7.24 10.94 -7.76
N LYS A 118 -8.04 11.33 -8.75
CA LYS A 118 -7.67 12.39 -9.71
C LYS A 118 -8.67 13.54 -9.77
N GLN A 119 -9.86 13.33 -9.30
CA GLN A 119 -10.99 14.25 -9.32
C GLN A 119 -11.92 13.90 -8.18
N ASP A 120 -12.96 14.72 -7.97
CA ASP A 120 -14.00 14.41 -7.01
C ASP A 120 -14.60 13.02 -7.26
N MET A 121 -14.88 12.31 -6.19
CA MET A 121 -15.33 10.93 -6.24
C MET A 121 -16.54 10.70 -5.34
N LYS A 122 -17.36 9.72 -5.72
CA LYS A 122 -18.41 9.16 -4.87
C LYS A 122 -18.17 7.68 -4.69
N ILE A 123 -18.06 7.26 -3.45
CA ILE A 123 -17.76 5.87 -3.12
C ILE A 123 -18.74 5.34 -2.06
N GLU A 124 -18.97 4.04 -2.12
CA GLU A 124 -19.64 3.30 -1.04
C GLU A 124 -18.68 2.27 -0.45
N VAL A 125 -18.58 2.32 0.87
CA VAL A 125 -17.69 1.48 1.68
C VAL A 125 -18.55 0.79 2.74
N GLU A 126 -18.32 -0.51 2.94
CA GLU A 126 -19.07 -1.27 3.93
C GLU A 126 -18.88 -0.71 5.34
N PRO A 127 -19.94 -0.67 6.18
CA PRO A 127 -19.88 -0.07 7.51
C PRO A 127 -18.80 -0.67 8.43
N GLU A 128 -18.41 -1.90 8.19
CA GLU A 128 -17.40 -2.65 8.96
C GLU A 128 -16.03 -1.97 8.96
N PHE A 129 -15.69 -1.25 7.89
CA PHE A 129 -14.40 -0.57 7.76
C PHE A 129 -14.27 0.73 8.55
N PHE A 130 -15.38 1.28 9.09
CA PHE A 130 -15.35 2.49 9.92
C PHE A 130 -15.03 2.21 11.40
N GLY A 131 -14.94 0.96 11.80
CA GLY A 131 -14.63 0.55 13.19
C GLY A 131 -13.23 -0.03 13.36
N VAL A 132 -12.41 -0.05 12.31
CA VAL A 132 -11.05 -0.60 12.37
C VAL A 132 -10.17 0.32 13.21
N LYS A 133 -9.49 -0.25 14.20
CA LYS A 133 -8.54 0.46 15.06
C LYS A 133 -7.11 0.13 14.64
N GLN A 134 -6.22 1.11 14.78
CA GLN A 134 -4.78 0.93 14.63
C GLN A 134 -4.11 1.15 15.98
N TRP A 135 -3.15 0.29 16.33
CA TRP A 135 -2.36 0.39 17.55
C TRP A 135 -0.87 0.37 17.24
N GLU A 136 -0.12 1.13 18.00
CA GLU A 136 1.32 0.90 18.13
C GLU A 136 1.53 -0.25 19.12
N CYS A 137 2.13 -1.34 18.66
CA CYS A 137 2.34 -2.55 19.44
C CYS A 137 3.81 -2.70 19.79
N GLU A 138 4.09 -3.18 21.01
CA GLU A 138 5.43 -3.58 21.42
C GLU A 138 5.72 -5.00 20.95
N VAL A 139 6.88 -5.22 20.34
CA VAL A 139 7.36 -6.57 19.99
C VAL A 139 7.89 -7.24 21.27
N VAL A 140 7.15 -8.21 21.78
CA VAL A 140 7.54 -8.99 22.97
C VAL A 140 8.56 -10.04 22.59
N SER A 141 8.34 -10.77 21.50
CA SER A 141 9.26 -11.76 20.98
C SER A 141 9.12 -11.93 19.46
N ASN A 142 10.21 -12.38 18.84
CA ASN A 142 10.25 -12.73 17.42
C ASN A 142 11.32 -13.80 17.20
N HIS A 143 10.99 -15.06 17.45
CA HIS A 143 11.93 -16.18 17.41
C HIS A 143 11.48 -17.24 16.38
N ASN A 144 12.43 -18.10 15.96
CA ASN A 144 12.13 -19.15 15.01
C ASN A 144 11.41 -20.32 15.69
N VAL A 145 10.25 -20.68 15.21
CA VAL A 145 9.53 -21.93 15.58
C VAL A 145 9.83 -23.05 14.59
N ALA A 146 10.25 -22.69 13.38
CA ALA A 146 10.80 -23.60 12.37
C ALA A 146 11.90 -22.86 11.59
N THR A 147 12.66 -23.57 10.77
CA THR A 147 13.82 -23.04 10.02
C THR A 147 13.55 -21.69 9.35
N PHE A 148 12.38 -21.53 8.74
CA PHE A 148 11.99 -20.32 7.99
C PHE A 148 10.69 -19.67 8.50
N ILE A 149 10.21 -20.07 9.68
CA ILE A 149 8.98 -19.53 10.27
C ILE A 149 9.32 -18.92 11.62
N LYS A 150 8.98 -17.65 11.78
CA LYS A 150 9.10 -16.93 13.05
C LYS A 150 7.73 -16.77 13.70
N GLU A 151 7.70 -16.92 15.01
CA GLU A 151 6.57 -16.50 15.83
C GLU A 151 6.83 -15.05 16.28
N LEU A 152 5.90 -14.18 15.93
CA LEU A 152 5.89 -12.77 16.33
C LEU A 152 4.83 -12.57 17.41
N VAL A 153 5.24 -12.22 18.61
CA VAL A 153 4.34 -11.89 19.71
C VAL A 153 4.33 -10.38 19.91
N LEU A 154 3.15 -9.79 19.82
CA LEU A 154 2.90 -8.37 19.95
C LEU A 154 2.07 -8.10 21.21
N LYS A 155 2.48 -7.10 21.99
CA LYS A 155 1.67 -6.56 23.08
C LYS A 155 0.92 -5.33 22.56
N ILE A 156 -0.40 -5.37 22.65
CA ILE A 156 -1.26 -4.21 22.41
C ILE A 156 -1.23 -3.26 23.62
N PRO A 157 -1.60 -1.98 23.46
CA PRO A 157 -1.65 -1.02 24.56
C PRO A 157 -2.55 -1.50 25.71
N ASP A 158 -2.18 -1.16 26.93
CA ASP A 158 -2.89 -1.56 28.14
C ASP A 158 -4.34 -1.02 28.12
N GLY A 159 -5.29 -1.91 28.37
CA GLY A 159 -6.73 -1.60 28.37
C GLY A 159 -7.42 -1.76 27.03
N GLU A 160 -6.69 -2.05 25.97
CA GLU A 160 -7.26 -2.41 24.66
C GLU A 160 -7.44 -3.93 24.54
N SER A 161 -8.34 -4.34 23.68
CA SER A 161 -8.55 -5.76 23.34
C SER A 161 -8.84 -5.91 21.85
N VAL A 162 -8.41 -7.01 21.27
CA VAL A 162 -8.72 -7.36 19.89
C VAL A 162 -9.78 -8.44 19.88
N ASP A 163 -11.01 -8.06 19.52
CA ASP A 163 -12.06 -9.02 19.26
C ASP A 163 -11.89 -9.62 17.86
N PHE A 164 -11.63 -10.91 17.78
CA PHE A 164 -11.48 -11.58 16.49
C PHE A 164 -12.13 -12.98 16.52
N ARG A 165 -12.41 -13.49 15.35
CA ARG A 165 -12.87 -14.87 15.15
C ARG A 165 -11.70 -15.74 14.68
N ALA A 166 -11.73 -17.01 14.99
CA ALA A 166 -10.75 -17.96 14.47
C ALA A 166 -10.65 -17.87 12.95
N GLY A 167 -9.42 -17.77 12.43
CA GLY A 167 -9.14 -17.49 11.02
C GLY A 167 -9.13 -16.00 10.65
N GLY A 168 -9.30 -15.11 11.62
CA GLY A 168 -9.09 -13.67 11.44
C GLY A 168 -7.64 -13.33 11.12
N TYR A 169 -7.43 -12.15 10.57
CA TYR A 169 -6.10 -11.64 10.27
C TYR A 169 -5.97 -10.19 10.73
N VAL A 170 -4.73 -9.79 10.97
CA VAL A 170 -4.36 -8.40 11.25
C VAL A 170 -3.49 -7.85 10.13
N GLN A 171 -3.53 -6.56 9.91
CA GLN A 171 -2.59 -5.89 9.02
C GLN A 171 -1.46 -5.30 9.88
N LEU A 172 -0.24 -5.72 9.60
CA LEU A 172 0.96 -5.14 10.20
C LEU A 172 1.51 -4.07 9.28
N GLU A 173 1.70 -2.90 9.84
CA GLU A 173 2.33 -1.77 9.19
C GLU A 173 3.75 -1.60 9.71
N VAL A 174 4.70 -1.49 8.79
CA VAL A 174 6.11 -1.27 9.10
C VAL A 174 6.60 -0.07 8.32
N GLY A 175 7.19 0.90 9.00
CA GLY A 175 7.77 2.08 8.39
C GLY A 175 8.98 1.78 7.49
N PRO A 176 9.55 2.81 6.84
CA PRO A 176 10.75 2.66 6.04
C PRO A 176 11.87 2.01 6.84
N HIS A 177 12.57 1.04 6.24
CA HIS A 177 13.60 0.28 6.93
C HIS A 177 14.69 -0.22 5.96
N GLU A 178 15.83 -0.49 6.54
CA GLU A 178 16.92 -1.25 5.90
C GLU A 178 17.46 -2.24 6.93
N VAL A 179 17.37 -3.52 6.62
CA VAL A 179 17.80 -4.61 7.50
C VAL A 179 18.66 -5.60 6.74
N HIS A 180 19.67 -6.13 7.42
CA HIS A 180 20.55 -7.18 6.91
C HIS A 180 20.25 -8.48 7.64
N PHE A 181 20.03 -9.57 6.91
CA PHE A 181 19.66 -10.84 7.52
C PHE A 181 20.76 -11.46 8.37
N LYS A 182 22.02 -11.06 8.15
CA LYS A 182 23.14 -11.43 9.02
C LYS A 182 23.00 -10.92 10.47
N ASP A 183 22.21 -9.85 10.68
CA ASP A 183 21.99 -9.23 11.97
C ASP A 183 20.82 -9.89 12.74
N PHE A 184 20.14 -10.88 12.12
CA PHE A 184 19.06 -11.60 12.77
C PHE A 184 19.59 -12.61 13.76
N ASP A 185 18.97 -12.65 14.94
CA ASP A 185 19.18 -13.71 15.91
C ASP A 185 18.44 -14.97 15.46
N ILE A 186 19.22 -15.96 15.02
CA ILE A 186 18.72 -17.25 14.54
C ILE A 186 19.25 -18.32 15.46
N GLU A 187 18.35 -19.13 16.03
CA GLU A 187 18.69 -20.21 16.93
C GLU A 187 19.65 -21.20 16.26
N GLU A 188 20.63 -21.69 17.03
CA GLU A 188 21.71 -22.57 16.56
C GLU A 188 21.20 -23.76 15.74
N ARG A 189 20.07 -24.38 16.15
CA ARG A 189 19.45 -25.52 15.46
C ARG A 189 18.99 -25.23 14.03
N PHE A 190 18.88 -23.95 13.64
CA PHE A 190 18.42 -23.54 12.31
C PHE A 190 19.52 -22.86 11.48
N ARG A 191 20.69 -22.55 12.10
CA ARG A 191 21.77 -21.80 11.40
C ARG A 191 22.32 -22.53 10.19
N ASP A 192 22.55 -23.83 10.27
CA ASP A 192 23.10 -24.62 9.17
C ASP A 192 22.25 -24.52 7.90
N ASP A 193 20.93 -24.52 8.06
CA ASP A 193 20.01 -24.34 6.91
C ASP A 193 20.07 -22.90 6.37
N TRP A 194 20.15 -21.90 7.25
CA TRP A 194 20.27 -20.50 6.84
C TRP A 194 21.57 -20.25 6.07
N GLU A 195 22.69 -20.84 6.50
CA GLU A 195 23.97 -20.79 5.80
C GLU A 195 23.90 -21.51 4.47
N LYS A 196 23.35 -22.74 4.46
CA LYS A 196 23.20 -23.56 3.25
C LYS A 196 22.40 -22.85 2.14
N PHE A 197 21.38 -22.09 2.50
CA PHE A 197 20.56 -21.34 1.55
C PHE A 197 21.02 -19.90 1.32
N GLY A 198 22.14 -19.47 1.92
CA GLY A 198 22.74 -18.16 1.75
C GLY A 198 21.84 -17.01 2.25
N LEU A 199 21.00 -17.28 3.27
CA LEU A 199 20.03 -16.29 3.76
C LEU A 199 20.72 -15.14 4.49
N PHE A 200 21.84 -15.35 5.13
CA PHE A 200 22.60 -14.31 5.82
C PHE A 200 23.18 -13.25 4.85
N ASP A 201 23.29 -13.54 3.57
CA ASP A 201 23.76 -12.60 2.57
C ASP A 201 22.65 -11.66 2.05
N LEU A 202 21.41 -11.91 2.46
CA LEU A 202 20.27 -11.12 2.04
C LEU A 202 20.16 -9.81 2.84
N SER A 203 19.56 -8.83 2.21
CA SER A 203 19.12 -7.58 2.83
C SER A 203 17.76 -7.18 2.31
N SER A 204 16.99 -6.49 3.16
CA SER A 204 15.71 -5.89 2.76
C SER A 204 15.79 -4.39 2.98
N LYS A 205 15.47 -3.63 1.94
CA LYS A 205 15.36 -2.18 1.99
C LYS A 205 14.00 -1.76 1.48
N CYS A 206 13.27 -1.03 2.30
CA CYS A 206 11.99 -0.43 1.93
C CYS A 206 12.03 1.05 2.28
N ASN A 207 11.78 1.92 1.29
CA ASN A 207 11.80 3.37 1.49
C ASN A 207 10.43 3.93 1.87
N ASP A 208 9.38 3.12 1.74
CA ASP A 208 8.00 3.49 2.00
C ASP A 208 7.40 2.59 3.07
N THR A 209 6.37 3.08 3.75
CA THR A 209 5.58 2.27 4.67
C THR A 209 4.98 1.06 3.96
N THR A 210 5.14 -0.09 4.56
CA THR A 210 4.68 -1.36 4.01
C THR A 210 3.64 -2.00 4.92
N ILE A 211 2.49 -2.38 4.34
CA ILE A 211 1.41 -3.06 5.05
C ILE A 211 1.29 -4.49 4.51
N ARG A 212 1.20 -5.46 5.42
CA ARG A 212 0.97 -6.87 5.09
C ARG A 212 -0.04 -7.50 6.04
N ALA A 213 -0.88 -8.37 5.52
CA ALA A 213 -1.83 -9.14 6.32
C ALA A 213 -1.19 -10.44 6.82
N TYR A 214 -1.41 -10.72 8.10
CA TYR A 214 -0.99 -11.95 8.76
C TYR A 214 -2.19 -12.58 9.46
N SER A 215 -2.41 -13.87 9.22
CA SER A 215 -3.40 -14.63 9.98
C SER A 215 -2.94 -14.77 11.42
N MET A 216 -3.87 -14.58 12.35
CA MET A 216 -3.59 -14.79 13.77
C MET A 216 -3.45 -16.29 14.05
N ALA A 217 -2.40 -16.68 14.76
CA ALA A 217 -2.13 -18.06 15.13
C ALA A 217 -2.76 -18.44 16.47
N ASN A 218 -3.04 -17.47 17.32
CA ASN A 218 -3.71 -17.66 18.61
C ASN A 218 -5.22 -17.91 18.42
N TYR A 219 -5.83 -18.53 19.41
CA TYR A 219 -7.29 -18.69 19.48
C TYR A 219 -7.91 -17.56 20.32
N PRO A 220 -9.21 -17.23 20.12
CA PRO A 220 -9.81 -16.04 20.73
C PRO A 220 -9.75 -15.97 22.26
N GLU A 221 -9.74 -17.11 22.95
CA GLU A 221 -9.69 -17.20 24.42
C GLU A 221 -8.27 -17.25 24.98
N GLU A 222 -7.24 -17.25 24.14
CA GLU A 222 -5.84 -17.17 24.57
C GLU A 222 -5.53 -15.77 25.09
N LYS A 223 -4.95 -15.72 26.32
CA LYS A 223 -4.67 -14.45 27.01
C LYS A 223 -3.16 -14.18 27.05
#